data_d5c528c7aa6a040e645b9045bc1da911
#
_entry.id   d5c528c7aa6a040e645b9045bc1da911
#
_cell.length_a   1.000
_cell.length_b   1.000
_cell.length_c   1.000
_cell.angle_alpha   90.00
_cell.angle_beta   90.00
_cell.angle_gamma   90.00
#
_symmetry.space_group_name_H-M   'P 1'
#
loop_
_entity.id
_entity.type
_entity.pdbx_description
1 polymer ?
#
loop_
_entity_poly.entity_id
_entity_poly.type
_entity_poly.pdbx_seq_one_letter_code
_entity_poly.pdbx_strand_id
1 'polypeptide(L)'
;MCIRDREGRWKLSVRTPEAGGPYELTLTDGGKLVLKNVMIGEVWICSGQSNMEMPLKGWGKVLDYEKEIAAANHPNIRLLHVEHVTSTQPETDIKIRDNGWQVCSPLTVPEFSATAYFFGREISEKQNVPVGLIHTSWGGTNVESWISGKVLQEMPDFSKVVEDI
;
A
#
# COMPACT_ATOMS: atom_id res chain seq x y z
N MET A 1 21.13 -12.82 8.50
CA MET A 1 20.89 -13.58 9.76
C MET A 1 19.44 -13.99 9.78
N CYS A 2 19.13 -15.26 9.89
CA CYS A 2 17.77 -15.78 10.00
C CYS A 2 17.49 -16.05 11.49
N ILE A 3 16.38 -15.53 12.01
CA ILE A 3 15.93 -15.76 13.39
C ILE A 3 14.55 -16.36 13.30
N ARG A 4 14.34 -17.51 13.92
CA ARG A 4 13.03 -18.14 14.10
C ARG A 4 12.69 -18.15 15.59
N ASP A 5 11.51 -17.67 15.93
CA ASP A 5 11.02 -17.71 17.30
C ASP A 5 10.31 -19.03 17.64
N ARG A 6 9.87 -19.16 18.90
CA ARG A 6 9.16 -20.37 19.39
C ARG A 6 7.76 -20.53 18.82
N GLU A 7 7.20 -19.46 18.22
CA GLU A 7 5.85 -19.44 17.61
C GLU A 7 5.90 -19.75 16.10
N GLY A 8 7.10 -20.06 15.58
CA GLY A 8 7.30 -20.38 14.16
C GLY A 8 7.44 -19.14 13.28
N ARG A 9 7.44 -17.94 13.84
CA ARG A 9 7.73 -16.71 13.10
C ARG A 9 9.21 -16.62 12.80
N TRP A 10 9.54 -16.11 11.62
CA TRP A 10 10.93 -15.93 11.24
C TRP A 10 11.17 -14.56 10.60
N LYS A 11 12.37 -14.05 10.77
CA LYS A 11 12.83 -12.81 10.16
C LYS A 11 14.16 -13.03 9.50
N LEU A 12 14.27 -12.65 8.25
CA LEU A 12 15.49 -12.71 7.45
C LEU A 12 15.80 -11.32 6.91
N SER A 13 17.04 -10.88 7.10
CA SER A 13 17.56 -9.70 6.44
C SER A 13 18.41 -10.12 5.25
N VAL A 14 18.08 -9.60 4.09
CA VAL A 14 18.81 -9.83 2.84
C VAL A 14 19.38 -8.51 2.32
N ARG A 15 20.54 -8.56 1.69
CA ARG A 15 21.05 -7.43 0.92
C ARG A 15 20.37 -7.45 -0.45
N THR A 16 19.63 -6.41 -0.76
CA THR A 16 18.95 -6.27 -2.05
C THR A 16 19.96 -5.87 -3.14
N PRO A 17 19.71 -6.25 -4.40
CA PRO A 17 20.38 -5.63 -5.55
C PRO A 17 19.95 -4.16 -5.69
N GLU A 18 20.48 -3.47 -6.70
CA GLU A 18 20.02 -2.16 -7.10
C GLU A 18 18.53 -2.17 -7.52
N ALA A 19 17.91 -0.99 -7.57
CA ALA A 19 16.53 -0.83 -8.01
C ALA A 19 16.29 -1.47 -9.38
N GLY A 20 15.20 -2.19 -9.52
CA GLY A 20 14.88 -2.92 -10.77
C GLY A 20 14.02 -4.15 -10.49
N GLY A 21 14.07 -5.10 -11.41
CA GLY A 21 13.28 -6.33 -11.39
C GLY A 21 12.66 -6.62 -12.75
N PRO A 22 11.80 -7.65 -12.83
CA PRO A 22 11.37 -8.52 -11.74
C PRO A 22 12.43 -9.54 -11.32
N TYR A 23 12.57 -9.72 -10.01
CA TYR A 23 13.45 -10.71 -9.39
C TYR A 23 12.65 -11.92 -8.89
N GLU A 24 13.35 -13.01 -8.64
CA GLU A 24 12.83 -14.17 -7.93
C GLU A 24 13.59 -14.33 -6.61
N LEU A 25 12.86 -14.45 -5.49
CA LEU A 25 13.41 -14.71 -4.18
C LEU A 25 13.02 -16.12 -3.73
N THR A 26 14.01 -16.98 -3.56
CA THR A 26 13.82 -18.34 -3.05
C THR A 26 14.22 -18.42 -1.58
N LEU A 27 13.31 -18.88 -0.75
CA LEU A 27 13.52 -19.16 0.67
C LEU A 27 13.47 -20.66 0.92
N THR A 28 14.45 -21.18 1.66
CA THR A 28 14.54 -22.62 1.97
C THR A 28 14.72 -22.81 3.48
N ASP A 29 13.82 -23.61 4.07
CA ASP A 29 13.89 -24.06 5.47
C ASP A 29 13.18 -25.42 5.57
N GLY A 30 13.83 -26.49 5.08
CA GLY A 30 13.22 -27.82 4.95
C GLY A 30 12.13 -27.91 3.87
N GLY A 31 11.61 -26.79 3.41
CA GLY A 31 10.74 -26.61 2.25
C GLY A 31 11.29 -25.52 1.34
N LYS A 32 10.66 -25.30 0.18
CA LYS A 32 11.02 -24.26 -0.76
C LYS A 32 9.83 -23.31 -0.96
N LEU A 33 10.00 -22.03 -0.61
CA LEU A 33 9.08 -20.94 -0.92
C LEU A 33 9.74 -20.05 -1.98
N VAL A 34 9.03 -19.80 -3.07
CA VAL A 34 9.51 -18.94 -4.16
C VAL A 34 8.58 -17.75 -4.31
N LEU A 35 9.11 -16.56 -4.07
CA LEU A 35 8.44 -15.30 -4.35
C LEU A 35 8.88 -14.85 -5.74
N LYS A 36 7.94 -14.74 -6.66
CA LYS A 36 8.20 -14.31 -8.05
C LYS A 36 7.75 -12.87 -8.26
N ASN A 37 8.25 -12.26 -9.32
CA ASN A 37 7.88 -10.92 -9.74
C ASN A 37 8.14 -9.85 -8.64
N VAL A 38 9.23 -10.02 -7.90
CA VAL A 38 9.65 -9.08 -6.86
C VAL A 38 10.33 -7.89 -7.50
N MET A 39 9.85 -6.69 -7.19
CA MET A 39 10.46 -5.43 -7.62
C MET A 39 11.22 -4.80 -6.46
N ILE A 40 12.36 -4.20 -6.75
CA ILE A 40 13.15 -3.40 -5.80
C ILE A 40 13.09 -1.95 -6.26
N GLY A 41 12.59 -1.07 -5.42
CA GLY A 41 12.40 0.34 -5.76
C GLY A 41 11.81 1.14 -4.60
N GLU A 42 11.15 2.25 -4.92
CA GLU A 42 10.48 3.11 -3.96
C GLU A 42 9.13 2.51 -3.55
N VAL A 43 8.78 2.62 -2.27
CA VAL A 43 7.45 2.23 -1.76
C VAL A 43 6.85 3.41 -0.99
N TRP A 44 5.64 3.80 -1.39
CA TRP A 44 4.95 4.94 -0.82
C TRP A 44 3.62 4.55 -0.21
N ILE A 45 3.34 5.06 1.00
CA ILE A 45 2.03 4.96 1.66
C ILE A 45 1.21 6.18 1.27
N CYS A 46 0.11 5.93 0.57
CA CYS A 46 -0.81 6.92 0.05
C CYS A 46 -2.06 6.95 0.94
N SER A 47 -2.01 7.73 2.01
CA SER A 47 -3.05 7.84 3.03
C SER A 47 -3.72 9.20 3.03
N GLY A 48 -4.90 9.29 3.59
CA GLY A 48 -5.69 10.49 3.72
C GLY A 48 -7.19 10.23 3.63
N GLN A 49 -7.92 11.26 3.20
CA GLN A 49 -9.37 11.21 3.06
C GLN A 49 -9.80 11.28 1.57
N SER A 50 -10.93 11.90 1.28
CA SER A 50 -11.62 11.91 -0.03
C SER A 50 -10.72 12.23 -1.23
N ASN A 51 -9.81 13.21 -1.13
CA ASN A 51 -8.94 13.57 -2.24
C ASN A 51 -7.88 12.48 -2.56
N MET A 52 -7.44 11.76 -1.54
CA MET A 52 -6.54 10.62 -1.75
C MET A 52 -7.31 9.37 -2.14
N GLU A 53 -8.55 9.20 -1.65
CA GLU A 53 -9.38 8.04 -1.98
C GLU A 53 -9.93 8.08 -3.40
N MET A 54 -10.17 9.26 -3.95
CA MET A 54 -10.80 9.44 -5.26
C MET A 54 -10.20 8.53 -6.33
N PRO A 55 -10.98 7.57 -6.86
CA PRO A 55 -10.48 6.64 -7.85
C PRO A 55 -10.26 7.32 -9.21
N LEU A 56 -9.39 6.76 -10.03
CA LEU A 56 -9.09 7.29 -11.36
C LEU A 56 -10.35 7.36 -12.24
N LYS A 57 -11.21 6.34 -12.19
CA LYS A 57 -12.47 6.25 -12.94
C LYS A 57 -13.61 7.03 -12.28
N GLY A 58 -13.54 7.27 -10.98
CA GLY A 58 -14.69 7.67 -10.20
C GLY A 58 -14.94 9.17 -10.13
N TRP A 59 -16.18 9.50 -9.73
CA TRP A 59 -16.68 10.81 -9.32
C TRP A 59 -16.61 11.91 -10.39
N GLY A 60 -16.24 11.58 -11.64
CA GLY A 60 -16.18 12.55 -12.76
C GLY A 60 -15.24 13.71 -12.54
N LYS A 61 -14.19 13.54 -11.73
CA LYS A 61 -13.25 14.61 -11.34
C LYS A 61 -11.94 14.58 -12.10
N VAL A 62 -11.58 13.46 -12.70
CA VAL A 62 -10.37 13.33 -13.52
C VAL A 62 -10.74 13.56 -14.98
N LEU A 63 -10.16 14.59 -15.58
CA LEU A 63 -10.33 14.86 -17.01
C LEU A 63 -9.76 13.73 -17.86
N ASP A 64 -10.47 13.36 -18.92
CA ASP A 64 -10.06 12.32 -19.87
C ASP A 64 -9.65 10.99 -19.22
N TYR A 65 -10.24 10.65 -18.06
CA TYR A 65 -9.88 9.46 -17.29
C TYR A 65 -9.91 8.16 -18.13
N GLU A 66 -10.78 8.06 -19.10
CA GLU A 66 -10.88 6.88 -19.99
C GLU A 66 -9.61 6.69 -20.83
N LYS A 67 -9.06 7.80 -21.35
CA LYS A 67 -7.80 7.80 -22.09
C LYS A 67 -6.63 7.46 -21.17
N GLU A 68 -6.64 8.03 -19.96
CA GLU A 68 -5.62 7.77 -18.95
C GLU A 68 -5.61 6.28 -18.53
N ILE A 69 -6.79 5.70 -18.27
CA ILE A 69 -6.92 4.27 -17.99
C ILE A 69 -6.41 3.43 -19.15
N ALA A 70 -6.81 3.73 -20.39
CA ALA A 70 -6.38 2.98 -21.57
C ALA A 70 -4.85 3.02 -21.77
N ALA A 71 -4.21 4.13 -21.37
CA ALA A 71 -2.76 4.30 -21.46
C ALA A 71 -1.99 3.74 -20.26
N ALA A 72 -2.65 3.33 -19.18
CA ALA A 72 -2.03 2.94 -17.91
C ALA A 72 -1.37 1.54 -17.95
N ASN A 73 -0.43 1.38 -18.85
CA ASN A 73 0.39 0.16 -18.92
C ASN A 73 1.79 0.43 -18.34
N HIS A 74 1.90 0.40 -17.02
CA HIS A 74 3.11 0.73 -16.27
C HIS A 74 3.65 -0.50 -15.52
N PRO A 75 4.41 -1.40 -16.16
CA PRO A 75 4.87 -2.64 -15.55
C PRO A 75 5.82 -2.45 -14.36
N ASN A 76 6.39 -1.27 -14.20
CA ASN A 76 7.24 -0.91 -13.07
C ASN A 76 6.46 -0.31 -11.88
N ILE A 77 5.15 -0.07 -12.02
CA ILE A 77 4.31 0.40 -10.92
C ILE A 77 3.52 -0.76 -10.34
N ARG A 78 3.48 -0.85 -9.02
CA ARG A 78 2.70 -1.83 -8.26
C ARG A 78 1.69 -1.12 -7.39
N LEU A 79 0.48 -1.63 -7.39
CA LEU A 79 -0.66 -1.12 -6.66
C LEU A 79 -1.05 -2.11 -5.56
N LEU A 80 -1.16 -1.64 -4.33
CA LEU A 80 -1.71 -2.38 -3.20
C LEU A 80 -2.85 -1.59 -2.59
N HIS A 81 -4.04 -2.18 -2.57
CA HIS A 81 -5.22 -1.53 -2.01
C HIS A 81 -5.59 -2.16 -0.67
N VAL A 82 -5.52 -1.37 0.39
CA VAL A 82 -5.91 -1.77 1.74
C VAL A 82 -7.43 -1.65 1.88
N GLU A 83 -8.08 -2.65 2.49
CA GLU A 83 -9.50 -2.61 2.78
C GLU A 83 -9.81 -1.61 3.91
N HIS A 84 -11.01 -1.04 3.88
CA HIS A 84 -11.53 -0.22 4.98
C HIS A 84 -11.94 -1.11 6.14
N VAL A 85 -11.09 -1.21 7.14
CA VAL A 85 -11.35 -1.98 8.36
C VAL A 85 -10.96 -1.15 9.57
N THR A 86 -11.86 -1.08 10.54
CA THR A 86 -11.59 -0.48 11.84
C THR A 86 -11.21 -1.56 12.85
N SER A 87 -10.35 -1.21 13.80
CA SER A 87 -10.03 -2.04 14.95
C SER A 87 -9.84 -1.18 16.19
N THR A 88 -10.30 -1.64 17.33
CA THR A 88 -10.07 -1.00 18.64
C THR A 88 -8.74 -1.43 19.25
N GLN A 89 -8.07 -2.40 18.64
CA GLN A 89 -6.78 -2.91 19.09
C GLN A 89 -5.79 -2.91 17.93
N PRO A 90 -4.48 -2.74 18.19
CA PRO A 90 -3.46 -2.89 17.17
C PRO A 90 -3.49 -4.29 16.56
N GLU A 91 -3.58 -4.36 15.24
CA GLU A 91 -3.54 -5.62 14.51
C GLU A 91 -2.12 -5.95 14.06
N THR A 92 -1.85 -7.23 13.84
CA THR A 92 -0.53 -7.71 13.37
C THR A 92 -0.41 -7.74 11.85
N ASP A 93 -1.54 -7.59 11.15
CA ASP A 93 -1.61 -7.63 9.69
C ASP A 93 -2.76 -6.76 9.19
N ILE A 94 -2.79 -6.47 7.90
CA ILE A 94 -3.81 -5.65 7.24
C ILE A 94 -4.62 -6.50 6.27
N LYS A 95 -5.90 -6.16 6.09
CA LYS A 95 -6.70 -6.73 5.00
C LYS A 95 -6.44 -5.98 3.71
N ILE A 96 -6.22 -6.72 2.65
CA ILE A 96 -5.90 -6.20 1.32
C ILE A 96 -6.88 -6.73 0.28
N ARG A 97 -7.15 -5.92 -0.74
CA ARG A 97 -7.96 -6.32 -1.90
C ARG A 97 -7.11 -7.11 -2.90
N ASP A 98 -7.80 -7.83 -3.78
CA ASP A 98 -7.24 -8.44 -5.00
C ASP A 98 -6.05 -9.40 -4.76
N ASN A 99 -6.00 -10.02 -3.58
CA ASN A 99 -4.94 -10.95 -3.17
C ASN A 99 -3.52 -10.35 -3.17
N GLY A 100 -3.38 -9.03 -3.04
CA GLY A 100 -2.08 -8.38 -2.86
C GLY A 100 -1.68 -7.38 -3.94
N TRP A 101 -0.39 -7.31 -4.18
CA TRP A 101 0.20 -6.39 -5.15
C TRP A 101 -0.24 -6.68 -6.59
N GLN A 102 -0.79 -5.66 -7.25
CA GLN A 102 -1.19 -5.70 -8.66
C GLN A 102 -0.22 -4.91 -9.52
N VAL A 103 0.03 -5.38 -10.74
CA VAL A 103 0.73 -4.58 -11.76
C VAL A 103 -0.20 -3.46 -12.22
N CYS A 104 0.28 -2.23 -12.32
CA CYS A 104 -0.50 -1.12 -12.85
C CYS A 104 -0.81 -1.36 -14.33
N SER A 105 -2.10 -1.48 -14.61
CA SER A 105 -2.64 -1.77 -15.94
C SER A 105 -4.03 -1.15 -16.11
N PRO A 106 -4.57 -1.10 -17.34
CA PRO A 106 -5.94 -0.66 -17.59
C PRO A 106 -7.01 -1.44 -16.80
N LEU A 107 -6.70 -2.65 -16.35
CA LEU A 107 -7.62 -3.49 -15.56
C LEU A 107 -7.57 -3.19 -14.06
N THR A 108 -6.41 -2.76 -13.55
CA THR A 108 -6.16 -2.64 -12.11
C THR A 108 -6.22 -1.20 -11.59
N VAL A 109 -5.97 -0.21 -12.45
CA VAL A 109 -5.91 1.20 -12.08
C VAL A 109 -7.26 1.91 -11.93
N PRO A 110 -8.38 1.51 -12.58
CA PRO A 110 -9.61 2.30 -12.58
C PRO A 110 -10.13 2.66 -11.18
N GLU A 111 -10.10 1.72 -10.25
CA GLU A 111 -10.58 1.90 -8.87
C GLU A 111 -9.46 2.29 -7.89
N PHE A 112 -8.24 2.51 -8.39
CA PHE A 112 -7.12 2.95 -7.56
C PHE A 112 -7.11 4.47 -7.42
N SER A 113 -6.50 4.97 -6.34
CA SER A 113 -6.35 6.41 -6.08
C SER A 113 -5.75 7.14 -7.28
N ALA A 114 -6.46 8.12 -7.83
CA ALA A 114 -5.96 8.97 -8.90
C ALA A 114 -4.71 9.75 -8.45
N THR A 115 -4.76 10.34 -7.25
CA THR A 115 -3.64 11.10 -6.69
C THR A 115 -2.39 10.24 -6.54
N ALA A 116 -2.54 9.05 -5.97
CA ALA A 116 -1.43 8.12 -5.82
C ALA A 116 -0.89 7.63 -7.17
N TYR A 117 -1.78 7.32 -8.12
CA TYR A 117 -1.41 6.89 -9.46
C TYR A 117 -0.57 7.94 -10.21
N PHE A 118 -1.06 9.19 -10.30
CA PHE A 118 -0.32 10.25 -10.99
C PHE A 118 1.02 10.54 -10.33
N PHE A 119 1.06 10.56 -9.00
CA PHE A 119 2.30 10.71 -8.25
C PHE A 119 3.29 9.57 -8.56
N GLY A 120 2.85 8.32 -8.46
CA GLY A 120 3.70 7.16 -8.68
C GLY A 120 4.22 7.06 -10.11
N ARG A 121 3.39 7.43 -11.10
CA ARG A 121 3.79 7.52 -12.50
C ARG A 121 4.91 8.53 -12.69
N GLU A 122 4.75 9.74 -12.17
CA GLU A 122 5.74 10.81 -12.27
C GLU A 122 7.08 10.42 -11.63
N ILE A 123 7.06 9.79 -10.44
CA ILE A 123 8.27 9.30 -9.77
C ILE A 123 8.93 8.19 -10.58
N SER A 124 8.17 7.20 -11.02
CA SER A 124 8.70 6.06 -11.79
C SER A 124 9.37 6.51 -13.08
N GLU A 125 8.75 7.44 -13.81
CA GLU A 125 9.28 7.97 -15.06
C GLU A 125 10.55 8.83 -14.85
N LYS A 126 10.52 9.75 -13.87
CA LYS A 126 11.64 10.67 -13.62
C LYS A 126 12.86 10.00 -12.99
N GLN A 127 12.63 9.06 -12.08
CA GLN A 127 13.71 8.37 -11.37
C GLN A 127 14.14 7.09 -12.07
N ASN A 128 13.34 6.62 -13.03
CA ASN A 128 13.54 5.34 -13.72
C ASN A 128 13.70 4.15 -12.73
N VAL A 129 12.87 4.13 -11.70
CA VAL A 129 12.83 3.08 -10.68
C VAL A 129 11.44 2.46 -10.57
N PRO A 130 11.33 1.20 -10.13
CA PRO A 130 10.05 0.63 -9.74
C PRO A 130 9.43 1.39 -8.58
N VAL A 131 8.09 1.54 -8.60
CA VAL A 131 7.33 2.22 -7.56
C VAL A 131 6.19 1.35 -7.07
N GLY A 132 6.15 1.11 -5.76
CA GLY A 132 5.04 0.49 -5.06
C GLY A 132 4.17 1.55 -4.38
N LEU A 133 2.85 1.50 -4.61
CA LEU A 133 1.88 2.40 -4.02
C LEU A 133 0.94 1.62 -3.10
N ILE A 134 0.96 1.93 -1.81
CA ILE A 134 0.06 1.36 -0.81
C ILE A 134 -1.05 2.37 -0.55
N HIS A 135 -2.24 2.11 -1.08
CA HIS A 135 -3.41 2.96 -0.93
C HIS A 135 -4.19 2.58 0.33
N THR A 136 -4.24 3.48 1.31
CA THR A 136 -4.87 3.27 2.62
C THR A 136 -5.76 4.43 3.07
N SER A 137 -6.28 5.23 2.15
CA SER A 137 -7.16 6.37 2.45
C SER A 137 -8.60 5.93 2.73
N TRP A 138 -9.34 6.77 3.45
CA TRP A 138 -10.76 6.59 3.71
C TRP A 138 -11.47 7.94 3.81
N GLY A 139 -12.31 8.25 2.82
CA GLY A 139 -13.06 9.50 2.75
C GLY A 139 -14.07 9.63 3.90
N GLY A 140 -14.25 10.86 4.37
CA GLY A 140 -15.17 11.17 5.46
C GLY A 140 -14.64 10.86 6.87
N THR A 141 -13.42 10.35 7.00
CA THR A 141 -12.82 10.10 8.31
C THR A 141 -12.18 11.36 8.90
N ASN A 142 -12.20 11.47 10.23
CA ASN A 142 -11.47 12.49 10.97
C ASN A 142 -10.02 12.05 11.18
N VAL A 143 -9.11 12.99 11.41
CA VAL A 143 -7.69 12.69 11.63
C VAL A 143 -7.47 11.80 12.86
N GLU A 144 -8.29 11.92 13.88
CA GLU A 144 -8.23 11.14 15.11
C GLU A 144 -8.37 9.64 14.84
N SER A 145 -9.17 9.27 13.84
CA SER A 145 -9.36 7.87 13.43
C SER A 145 -8.07 7.21 12.90
N TRP A 146 -7.05 8.00 12.61
CA TRP A 146 -5.75 7.56 12.09
C TRP A 146 -4.65 7.60 13.14
N ILE A 147 -5.00 8.00 14.37
CA ILE A 147 -4.08 8.07 15.51
C ILE A 147 -4.33 6.86 16.41
N SER A 148 -3.27 6.24 16.91
CA SER A 148 -3.42 5.11 17.82
C SER A 148 -4.13 5.54 19.13
N GLY A 149 -4.99 4.68 19.66
CA GLY A 149 -5.69 4.93 20.93
C GLY A 149 -4.75 5.30 22.08
N LYS A 150 -3.55 4.68 22.12
CA LYS A 150 -2.51 5.03 23.09
C LYS A 150 -2.09 6.49 23.01
N VAL A 151 -1.89 7.03 21.80
CA VAL A 151 -1.49 8.44 21.61
C VAL A 151 -2.68 9.36 21.91
N LEU A 152 -3.89 9.01 21.49
CA LEU A 152 -5.09 9.80 21.81
C LEU A 152 -5.35 9.86 23.31
N GLN A 153 -5.10 8.79 24.05
CA GLN A 153 -5.26 8.75 25.50
C GLN A 153 -4.33 9.72 26.25
N GLU A 154 -3.16 10.03 25.66
CA GLU A 154 -2.23 11.03 26.20
C GLU A 154 -2.67 12.48 25.92
N MET A 155 -3.67 12.68 25.03
CA MET A 155 -4.21 14.00 24.68
C MET A 155 -5.42 14.34 25.57
N PRO A 156 -5.40 15.47 26.33
CA PRO A 156 -6.46 15.82 27.28
C PRO A 156 -7.87 15.84 26.66
N ASP A 157 -7.99 16.29 25.41
CA ASP A 157 -9.27 16.45 24.71
C ASP A 157 -9.88 15.11 24.26
N PHE A 158 -9.10 14.04 24.18
CA PHE A 158 -9.49 12.73 23.64
C PHE A 158 -9.43 11.60 24.66
N SER A 159 -8.73 11.78 25.79
CA SER A 159 -8.53 10.72 26.79
C SER A 159 -9.85 10.10 27.25
N LYS A 160 -10.86 10.92 27.54
CA LYS A 160 -12.17 10.44 27.97
C LYS A 160 -12.91 9.67 26.85
N VAL A 161 -12.79 10.10 25.61
CA VAL A 161 -13.42 9.42 24.47
C VAL A 161 -12.82 8.03 24.27
N VAL A 162 -11.51 7.89 24.48
CA VAL A 162 -10.80 6.61 24.38
C VAL A 162 -11.14 5.66 25.52
N GLU A 163 -11.40 6.20 26.73
CA GLU A 163 -11.83 5.40 27.89
C GLU A 163 -13.24 4.82 27.72
N ASP A 164 -14.09 5.45 26.92
CA ASP A 164 -15.49 5.07 26.69
C ASP A 164 -15.66 4.03 25.55
N ILE A 165 -14.56 3.65 24.84
CA ILE A 165 -14.53 2.66 23.75
C ILE A 165 -14.02 1.31 24.25
#